data_3b0f0f6a0370babe7d152d770b02f153
#
_entry.id   3b0f0f6a0370babe7d152d770b02f153
#
_cell.length_a   1.000
_cell.length_b   1.000
_cell.length_c   1.000
_cell.angle_alpha   90.00
_cell.angle_beta   90.00
_cell.angle_gamma   90.00
#
_symmetry.space_group_name_H-M   'P 1'
#
loop_
_entity.id
_entity.type
_entity.pdbx_description
1 polymer ?
#
loop_
_entity_poly.entity_id
_entity_poly.type
_entity_poly.pdbx_seq_one_letter_code
_entity_poly.pdbx_strand_id
1 'polypeptide(L)'
;MERRTFLQNSLAALPALNLFNQSAAKKIRLITRGDDLGCARSLNRAVRECYKQGILKNVSVLAASPYVEEAAKLLAKEKGICFGLHTDLTSEWDNVKWGPVAPREKVPSLLDSKGFLHQTNDGVRANAKAEEALIELQAQLDKLRKLGFDIRYADLHMGTIQVVPGLADLFGEWCRKNRVIDTRKIGGRLKLPAASPEDRKHPGDYVADVMNALKTSADGEYLIVGHLAYDDAEIRNLGHPGYPDTSVAHNLNWERLAYVDPRIVKFVRESGVQPIRYDETEAAREQVKQFP
;
A
#
# COMPACT_ATOMS: atom_id res chain seq x y z
N MET A 1 20.85 -36.06 -84.47
CA MET A 1 19.79 -36.23 -83.44
C MET A 1 20.43 -35.98 -82.04
N GLU A 2 20.39 -34.73 -81.58
CA GLU A 2 20.99 -34.38 -80.30
C GLU A 2 19.88 -34.16 -79.28
N ARG A 3 19.96 -34.86 -78.14
CA ARG A 3 19.03 -34.68 -77.01
C ARG A 3 19.62 -33.60 -76.10
N ARG A 4 18.96 -32.48 -76.00
CA ARG A 4 19.22 -31.40 -75.01
C ARG A 4 18.58 -31.80 -73.68
N THR A 5 19.41 -31.94 -72.67
CA THR A 5 19.01 -32.17 -71.27
C THR A 5 18.76 -30.82 -70.59
N PHE A 6 17.50 -30.58 -70.13
CA PHE A 6 17.10 -29.38 -69.34
C PHE A 6 17.44 -29.61 -67.87
N LEU A 7 18.41 -28.86 -67.35
CA LEU A 7 18.68 -28.80 -65.92
C LEU A 7 17.66 -27.83 -65.28
N GLN A 8 16.75 -28.34 -64.44
CA GLN A 8 15.90 -27.56 -63.57
C GLN A 8 16.67 -27.20 -62.30
N ASN A 9 16.98 -25.91 -62.10
CA ASN A 9 17.48 -25.36 -60.86
C ASN A 9 16.32 -25.18 -59.89
N SER A 10 16.22 -26.06 -58.91
CA SER A 10 15.34 -25.89 -57.78
C SER A 10 15.98 -24.95 -56.75
N LEU A 11 15.55 -23.71 -56.70
CA LEU A 11 15.84 -22.80 -55.61
C LEU A 11 15.07 -23.27 -54.35
N ALA A 12 15.78 -23.89 -53.42
CA ALA A 12 15.22 -24.16 -52.09
C ALA A 12 15.10 -22.82 -51.32
N ALA A 13 13.87 -22.42 -51.10
CA ALA A 13 13.56 -21.30 -50.19
C ALA A 13 13.84 -21.73 -48.75
N LEU A 14 14.86 -21.13 -48.15
CA LEU A 14 15.12 -21.25 -46.70
C LEU A 14 13.94 -20.59 -45.94
N PRO A 15 13.37 -21.23 -44.90
CA PRO A 15 12.38 -20.60 -44.08
C PRO A 15 13.03 -19.44 -43.30
N ALA A 16 12.48 -18.25 -43.43
CA ALA A 16 12.84 -17.11 -42.59
C ALA A 16 12.60 -17.48 -41.13
N LEU A 17 13.68 -17.66 -40.36
CA LEU A 17 13.60 -17.73 -38.92
C LEU A 17 13.06 -16.40 -38.45
N ASN A 18 11.79 -16.38 -38.09
CA ASN A 18 11.19 -15.32 -37.25
C ASN A 18 11.89 -15.37 -35.89
N LEU A 19 12.97 -14.64 -35.76
CA LEU A 19 13.52 -14.23 -34.47
C LEU A 19 12.49 -13.32 -33.81
N PHE A 20 11.48 -13.93 -33.21
CA PHE A 20 10.71 -13.23 -32.19
C PHE A 20 11.70 -12.78 -31.12
N ASN A 21 11.97 -11.49 -31.13
CA ASN A 21 12.69 -10.83 -30.07
C ASN A 21 11.85 -10.99 -28.81
N GLN A 22 12.03 -12.12 -28.08
CA GLN A 22 11.50 -12.28 -26.75
C GLN A 22 12.27 -11.26 -25.88
N SER A 23 11.70 -10.07 -25.77
CA SER A 23 12.12 -9.13 -24.73
C SER A 23 12.21 -9.92 -23.45
N ALA A 24 13.39 -9.98 -22.84
CA ALA A 24 13.60 -10.69 -21.60
C ALA A 24 12.49 -10.27 -20.61
N ALA A 25 11.80 -11.25 -20.02
CA ALA A 25 10.72 -10.98 -19.09
C ALA A 25 11.23 -10.08 -17.97
N LYS A 26 10.54 -8.98 -17.69
CA LYS A 26 10.90 -8.03 -16.64
C LYS A 26 10.94 -8.74 -15.29
N LYS A 27 11.92 -8.39 -14.46
CA LYS A 27 12.06 -8.91 -13.10
C LYS A 27 11.67 -7.82 -12.10
N ILE A 28 10.42 -7.39 -12.14
CA ILE A 28 9.87 -6.42 -11.20
C ILE A 28 9.23 -7.18 -10.04
N ARG A 29 9.70 -6.91 -8.82
CA ARG A 29 9.08 -7.32 -7.56
C ARG A 29 8.26 -6.16 -7.03
N LEU A 30 6.95 -6.30 -7.01
CA LEU A 30 6.02 -5.21 -6.72
C LEU A 30 5.36 -5.41 -5.36
N ILE A 31 5.74 -4.59 -4.37
CA ILE A 31 5.03 -4.49 -3.11
C ILE A 31 3.76 -3.68 -3.37
N THR A 32 2.60 -4.34 -3.30
CA THR A 32 1.29 -3.69 -3.42
C THR A 32 0.68 -3.54 -2.05
N ARG A 33 0.45 -2.29 -1.59
CA ARG A 33 -0.04 -2.00 -0.25
C ARG A 33 -1.34 -1.20 -0.29
N GLY A 34 -2.33 -1.65 0.47
CA GLY A 34 -3.55 -0.91 0.75
C GLY A 34 -3.50 -0.34 2.16
N ASP A 35 -3.66 0.97 2.30
CA ASP A 35 -3.61 1.67 3.58
C ASP A 35 -4.99 1.89 4.20
N ASP A 36 -5.04 2.30 5.47
CA ASP A 36 -6.21 2.73 6.24
C ASP A 36 -7.29 1.66 6.48
N LEU A 37 -6.95 0.38 6.44
CA LEU A 37 -7.92 -0.67 6.77
C LEU A 37 -8.50 -0.44 8.18
N GLY A 38 -9.81 -0.36 8.27
CA GLY A 38 -10.56 -0.08 9.49
C GLY A 38 -11.15 1.33 9.54
N CYS A 39 -10.71 2.27 8.70
CA CYS A 39 -11.19 3.65 8.69
C CYS A 39 -12.69 3.75 8.32
N ALA A 40 -13.13 2.98 7.34
CA ALA A 40 -14.51 2.95 6.85
C ALA A 40 -14.91 1.53 6.41
N ARG A 41 -16.21 1.22 6.45
CA ARG A 41 -16.74 -0.06 5.95
C ARG A 41 -16.55 -0.21 4.45
N SER A 42 -16.73 0.88 3.71
CA SER A 42 -16.47 0.96 2.28
C SER A 42 -15.04 0.56 1.96
N LEU A 43 -14.08 1.08 2.72
CA LEU A 43 -12.67 0.76 2.59
C LEU A 43 -12.39 -0.72 2.92
N ASN A 44 -12.97 -1.25 4.01
CA ASN A 44 -12.82 -2.66 4.37
C ASN A 44 -13.27 -3.60 3.24
N ARG A 45 -14.41 -3.29 2.59
CA ARG A 45 -14.94 -4.07 1.45
C ARG A 45 -14.05 -3.95 0.22
N ALA A 46 -13.58 -2.75 -0.09
CA ALA A 46 -12.71 -2.47 -1.23
C ALA A 46 -11.34 -3.17 -1.11
N VAL A 47 -10.73 -3.14 0.07
CA VAL A 47 -9.50 -3.90 0.36
C VAL A 47 -9.71 -5.40 0.14
N ARG A 48 -10.84 -5.94 0.62
CA ARG A 48 -11.17 -7.36 0.39
C ARG A 48 -11.33 -7.69 -1.10
N GLU A 49 -11.98 -6.83 -1.88
CA GLU A 49 -12.08 -6.98 -3.33
C GLU A 49 -10.70 -6.97 -3.99
N CYS A 50 -9.87 -5.97 -3.69
CA CYS A 50 -8.53 -5.82 -4.25
C CYS A 50 -7.62 -7.02 -3.93
N TYR A 51 -7.79 -7.62 -2.76
CA TYR A 51 -7.09 -8.85 -2.42
C TYR A 51 -7.62 -10.07 -3.19
N LYS A 52 -8.94 -10.24 -3.28
CA LYS A 52 -9.54 -11.44 -3.90
C LYS A 52 -9.48 -11.44 -5.43
N GLN A 53 -9.57 -10.27 -6.06
CA GLN A 53 -9.71 -10.15 -7.52
C GLN A 53 -8.54 -9.41 -8.19
N GLY A 54 -7.72 -8.72 -7.40
CA GLY A 54 -6.67 -7.84 -7.88
C GLY A 54 -5.25 -8.29 -7.50
N ILE A 55 -4.39 -7.29 -7.38
CA ILE A 55 -2.95 -7.48 -7.16
C ILE A 55 -2.50 -7.22 -5.72
N LEU A 56 -3.41 -6.94 -4.78
CA LEU A 56 -3.09 -6.55 -3.40
C LEU A 56 -2.45 -7.70 -2.61
N LYS A 57 -1.33 -7.42 -1.92
CA LYS A 57 -0.59 -8.38 -1.08
C LYS A 57 -0.33 -7.89 0.34
N ASN A 58 -0.32 -6.58 0.57
CA ASN A 58 0.01 -5.99 1.86
C ASN A 58 -1.07 -5.03 2.30
N VAL A 59 -1.43 -5.02 3.58
CA VAL A 59 -2.49 -4.17 4.11
C VAL A 59 -2.07 -3.57 5.43
N SER A 60 -2.13 -2.24 5.53
CA SER A 60 -1.82 -1.48 6.73
C SER A 60 -3.11 -1.15 7.49
N VAL A 61 -3.16 -1.49 8.77
CA VAL A 61 -4.37 -1.48 9.59
C VAL A 61 -4.31 -0.36 10.60
N LEU A 62 -5.33 0.51 10.62
CA LEU A 62 -5.53 1.56 11.62
C LEU A 62 -6.21 1.01 12.87
N ALA A 63 -5.44 0.77 13.93
CA ALA A 63 -5.94 0.18 15.16
C ALA A 63 -6.93 1.04 15.94
N ALA A 64 -6.79 2.37 15.87
CA ALA A 64 -7.65 3.33 16.56
C ALA A 64 -8.97 3.58 15.84
N SER A 65 -9.07 3.22 14.58
CA SER A 65 -10.19 3.55 13.69
C SER A 65 -11.49 2.80 14.04
N PRO A 66 -12.68 3.36 13.68
CA PRO A 66 -13.97 2.91 14.20
C PRO A 66 -14.44 1.55 13.67
N TYR A 67 -13.93 1.07 12.53
CA TYR A 67 -14.38 -0.17 11.89
C TYR A 67 -13.31 -1.27 11.85
N VAL A 68 -12.28 -1.18 12.70
CA VAL A 68 -11.18 -2.16 12.74
C VAL A 68 -11.64 -3.55 13.17
N GLU A 69 -12.64 -3.67 14.07
CA GLU A 69 -13.21 -4.95 14.48
C GLU A 69 -13.99 -5.63 13.33
N GLU A 70 -14.65 -4.84 12.47
CA GLU A 70 -15.28 -5.36 11.24
C GLU A 70 -14.21 -5.82 10.26
N ALA A 71 -13.16 -5.02 10.06
CA ALA A 71 -12.02 -5.39 9.22
C ALA A 71 -11.38 -6.71 9.66
N ALA A 72 -11.23 -6.92 10.97
CA ALA A 72 -10.69 -8.16 11.52
C ALA A 72 -11.58 -9.37 11.20
N LYS A 73 -12.90 -9.26 11.34
CA LYS A 73 -13.85 -10.31 10.96
C LYS A 73 -13.77 -10.69 9.49
N LEU A 74 -13.52 -9.69 8.62
CA LEU A 74 -13.47 -9.86 7.17
C LEU A 74 -12.15 -10.46 6.68
N LEU A 75 -11.01 -10.08 7.29
CA LEU A 75 -9.70 -10.25 6.67
C LEU A 75 -8.62 -10.86 7.58
N ALA A 76 -8.70 -10.79 8.92
CA ALA A 76 -7.58 -11.18 9.79
C ALA A 76 -7.10 -12.63 9.59
N LYS A 77 -7.97 -13.51 9.05
CA LYS A 77 -7.64 -14.92 8.78
C LYS A 77 -7.03 -15.17 7.38
N GLU A 78 -6.92 -14.15 6.54
CA GLU A 78 -6.42 -14.28 5.16
C GLU A 78 -4.89 -14.41 5.15
N LYS A 79 -4.40 -15.64 4.99
CA LYS A 79 -2.95 -15.96 5.02
C LYS A 79 -2.14 -15.42 3.84
N GLY A 80 -2.80 -15.05 2.75
CA GLY A 80 -2.17 -14.45 1.57
C GLY A 80 -1.88 -12.96 1.71
N ILE A 81 -2.36 -12.31 2.76
CA ILE A 81 -2.11 -10.89 3.07
C ILE A 81 -0.98 -10.80 4.09
N CYS A 82 -0.03 -9.90 3.85
CA CYS A 82 0.91 -9.41 4.83
C CYS A 82 0.28 -8.21 5.54
N PHE A 83 -0.09 -8.34 6.80
CA PHE A 83 -0.67 -7.25 7.56
C PHE A 83 0.40 -6.42 8.27
N GLY A 84 0.19 -5.11 8.33
CA GLY A 84 1.02 -4.16 9.06
C GLY A 84 0.22 -3.32 10.03
N LEU A 85 0.90 -2.83 11.06
CA LEU A 85 0.41 -1.70 11.84
C LEU A 85 0.61 -0.42 11.04
N HIS A 86 -0.47 0.25 10.64
CA HIS A 86 -0.42 1.62 10.17
C HIS A 86 -0.32 2.52 11.40
N THR A 87 0.89 3.08 11.64
CA THR A 87 1.20 3.78 12.90
C THR A 87 0.46 5.11 12.97
N ASP A 88 -0.64 5.11 13.70
CA ASP A 88 -1.60 6.19 13.71
C ASP A 88 -1.45 7.09 14.95
N LEU A 89 -1.12 8.36 14.73
CA LEU A 89 -1.04 9.41 15.75
C LEU A 89 -1.89 10.63 15.40
N THR A 90 -2.78 10.49 14.38
CA THR A 90 -3.69 11.55 13.92
C THR A 90 -5.12 11.04 13.83
N SER A 91 -6.06 11.95 13.77
CA SER A 91 -7.46 11.72 13.40
C SER A 91 -7.87 12.79 12.41
N GLU A 92 -7.43 12.63 11.16
CA GLU A 92 -7.37 13.69 10.14
C GLU A 92 -8.73 14.08 9.56
N TRP A 93 -9.70 13.20 9.56
CA TRP A 93 -11.00 13.45 8.93
C TRP A 93 -11.84 14.47 9.71
N ASP A 94 -12.67 15.27 9.04
CA ASP A 94 -13.50 16.26 9.69
C ASP A 94 -14.69 15.64 10.43
N ASN A 95 -15.36 14.68 9.81
CA ASN A 95 -16.62 14.11 10.29
C ASN A 95 -16.47 12.75 10.98
N VAL A 96 -15.28 12.15 10.95
CA VAL A 96 -14.99 10.86 11.58
C VAL A 96 -13.74 11.00 12.44
N LYS A 97 -13.93 11.02 13.76
CA LYS A 97 -12.86 11.22 14.74
C LYS A 97 -12.67 10.00 15.63
N TRP A 98 -11.42 9.76 16.00
CA TRP A 98 -11.07 8.73 16.97
C TRP A 98 -10.01 9.21 17.96
N GLY A 99 -10.03 8.59 19.13
CA GLY A 99 -9.03 8.81 20.16
C GLY A 99 -7.97 7.70 20.14
N PRO A 100 -7.05 7.72 21.11
CA PRO A 100 -6.00 6.73 21.23
C PRO A 100 -6.56 5.35 21.62
N VAL A 101 -5.81 4.31 21.35
CA VAL A 101 -6.03 2.95 21.86
C VAL A 101 -5.52 2.82 23.29
N ALA A 102 -4.42 3.48 23.62
CA ALA A 102 -3.90 3.54 24.98
C ALA A 102 -4.84 4.34 25.92
N PRO A 103 -4.80 4.10 27.24
CA PRO A 103 -5.51 4.95 28.21
C PRO A 103 -5.08 6.43 28.04
N ARG A 104 -6.08 7.33 27.95
CA ARG A 104 -5.86 8.75 27.63
C ARG A 104 -4.90 9.44 28.60
N GLU A 105 -4.96 9.08 29.87
CA GLU A 105 -4.09 9.60 30.92
C GLU A 105 -2.61 9.23 30.74
N LYS A 106 -2.28 8.23 29.93
CA LYS A 106 -0.91 7.83 29.60
C LYS A 106 -0.36 8.50 28.36
N VAL A 107 -1.20 9.11 27.55
CA VAL A 107 -0.84 9.71 26.27
C VAL A 107 -1.46 11.11 26.07
N PRO A 108 -1.47 11.99 27.11
CA PRO A 108 -2.16 13.26 27.04
C PRO A 108 -1.61 14.20 25.97
N SER A 109 -0.32 14.10 25.61
CA SER A 109 0.27 14.95 24.56
C SER A 109 -0.17 14.60 23.15
N LEU A 110 -0.78 13.43 22.96
CA LEU A 110 -1.30 13.00 21.65
C LEU A 110 -2.73 13.50 21.39
N LEU A 111 -3.36 14.13 22.39
CA LEU A 111 -4.79 14.45 22.36
C LEU A 111 -5.03 15.94 22.14
N ASP A 112 -6.08 16.23 21.36
CA ASP A 112 -6.67 17.56 21.30
C ASP A 112 -7.54 17.86 22.54
N SER A 113 -8.09 19.08 22.63
CA SER A 113 -8.93 19.50 23.75
C SER A 113 -10.25 18.70 23.90
N LYS A 114 -10.63 17.92 22.88
CA LYS A 114 -11.83 17.05 22.89
C LYS A 114 -11.50 15.59 23.22
N GLY A 115 -10.21 15.27 23.36
CA GLY A 115 -9.71 13.93 23.65
C GLY A 115 -9.61 13.01 22.43
N PHE A 116 -9.61 13.56 21.22
CA PHE A 116 -9.24 12.85 19.98
C PHE A 116 -7.75 12.99 19.72
N LEU A 117 -7.19 12.11 18.87
CA LEU A 117 -5.86 12.35 18.32
C LEU A 117 -5.85 13.66 17.52
N HIS A 118 -4.68 14.33 17.45
CA HIS A 118 -4.56 15.58 16.71
C HIS A 118 -4.96 15.41 15.24
N GLN A 119 -5.66 16.41 14.68
CA GLN A 119 -6.13 16.32 13.30
C GLN A 119 -5.03 16.47 12.26
N THR A 120 -3.96 17.19 12.59
CA THR A 120 -2.92 17.56 11.61
C THR A 120 -1.52 17.21 12.11
N ASN A 121 -0.60 17.07 11.19
CA ASN A 121 0.82 16.90 11.50
C ASN A 121 1.40 18.08 12.28
N ASP A 122 0.90 19.29 12.10
CA ASP A 122 1.34 20.45 12.88
C ASP A 122 0.88 20.35 14.34
N GLY A 123 -0.34 19.86 14.57
CA GLY A 123 -0.82 19.57 15.92
C GLY A 123 0.02 18.49 16.61
N VAL A 124 0.34 17.42 15.89
CA VAL A 124 1.24 16.35 16.38
C VAL A 124 2.63 16.91 16.69
N ARG A 125 3.24 17.67 15.75
CA ARG A 125 4.59 18.24 15.92
C ARG A 125 4.70 19.16 17.12
N ALA A 126 3.65 19.96 17.36
CA ALA A 126 3.66 20.95 18.43
C ALA A 126 3.48 20.35 19.83
N ASN A 127 2.82 19.19 19.95
CA ASN A 127 2.37 18.68 21.25
C ASN A 127 2.91 17.28 21.58
N ALA A 128 3.03 16.37 20.61
CA ALA A 128 3.30 14.96 20.87
C ALA A 128 4.70 14.71 21.44
N LYS A 129 4.79 13.84 22.44
CA LYS A 129 6.03 13.33 23.02
C LYS A 129 6.32 11.93 22.52
N ALA A 130 7.59 11.64 22.20
CA ALA A 130 7.99 10.36 21.63
C ALA A 130 7.67 9.17 22.55
N GLU A 131 7.83 9.33 23.86
CA GLU A 131 7.55 8.29 24.85
C GLU A 131 6.05 7.94 24.89
N GLU A 132 5.19 8.96 24.85
CA GLU A 132 3.74 8.76 24.80
C GLU A 132 3.31 8.15 23.47
N ALA A 133 3.93 8.57 22.36
CA ALA A 133 3.71 7.95 21.05
C ALA A 133 4.07 6.46 21.05
N LEU A 134 5.20 6.06 21.66
CA LEU A 134 5.57 4.64 21.78
C LEU A 134 4.58 3.84 22.63
N ILE A 135 4.00 4.42 23.68
CA ILE A 135 2.94 3.80 24.48
C ILE A 135 1.70 3.55 23.60
N GLU A 136 1.32 4.54 22.82
CA GLU A 136 0.18 4.42 21.89
C GLU A 136 0.44 3.36 20.82
N LEU A 137 1.60 3.38 20.15
CA LEU A 137 1.95 2.39 19.13
C LEU A 137 1.96 0.96 19.70
N GLN A 138 2.40 0.78 20.95
CA GLN A 138 2.34 -0.53 21.60
C GLN A 138 0.89 -0.98 21.83
N ALA A 139 0.04 -0.09 22.31
CA ALA A 139 -1.38 -0.39 22.52
C ALA A 139 -2.09 -0.73 21.18
N GLN A 140 -1.78 0.00 20.11
CA GLN A 140 -2.29 -0.27 18.77
C GLN A 140 -1.88 -1.67 18.28
N LEU A 141 -0.59 -2.01 18.39
CA LEU A 141 -0.07 -3.31 17.98
C LEU A 141 -0.72 -4.45 18.76
N ASP A 142 -0.84 -4.29 20.08
CA ASP A 142 -1.45 -5.30 20.96
C ASP A 142 -2.94 -5.49 20.65
N LYS A 143 -3.69 -4.39 20.36
CA LYS A 143 -5.08 -4.45 19.92
C LYS A 143 -5.21 -5.26 18.62
N LEU A 144 -4.40 -4.97 17.61
CA LEU A 144 -4.47 -5.69 16.32
C LEU A 144 -4.16 -7.17 16.47
N ARG A 145 -3.13 -7.51 17.24
CA ARG A 145 -2.80 -8.92 17.55
C ARG A 145 -3.94 -9.63 18.27
N LYS A 146 -4.57 -8.96 19.24
CA LYS A 146 -5.74 -9.47 19.95
C LYS A 146 -6.95 -9.67 19.02
N LEU A 147 -7.12 -8.86 18.01
CA LEU A 147 -8.15 -9.00 16.98
C LEU A 147 -7.83 -10.13 15.97
N GLY A 148 -6.66 -10.75 16.06
CA GLY A 148 -6.26 -11.90 15.26
C GLY A 148 -5.47 -11.58 13.99
N PHE A 149 -5.04 -10.34 13.80
CA PHE A 149 -4.12 -9.98 12.71
C PHE A 149 -2.70 -10.48 12.99
N ASP A 150 -2.09 -11.16 12.02
CA ASP A 150 -0.66 -11.50 12.03
C ASP A 150 0.16 -10.29 11.54
N ILE A 151 0.44 -9.36 12.46
CA ILE A 151 1.15 -8.11 12.16
C ILE A 151 2.64 -8.39 11.93
N ARG A 152 3.09 -8.19 10.69
CA ARG A 152 4.44 -8.47 10.21
C ARG A 152 5.30 -7.22 10.04
N TYR A 153 4.71 -6.06 9.78
CA TYR A 153 5.43 -4.81 9.56
C TYR A 153 4.73 -3.63 10.27
N ALA A 154 5.43 -2.52 10.33
CA ALA A 154 4.88 -1.23 10.74
C ALA A 154 5.27 -0.18 9.70
N ASP A 155 4.31 0.64 9.29
CA ASP A 155 4.48 1.73 8.35
C ASP A 155 3.82 3.01 8.85
N LEU A 156 4.01 4.11 8.14
CA LEU A 156 3.74 5.44 8.66
C LEU A 156 2.41 5.99 8.13
N HIS A 157 1.40 6.11 9.02
CA HIS A 157 0.22 6.93 8.73
C HIS A 157 0.57 8.41 8.78
N MET A 158 0.20 9.17 7.75
CA MET A 158 0.48 10.63 7.63
C MET A 158 1.94 11.03 7.85
N GLY A 159 2.87 10.06 7.92
CA GLY A 159 4.28 10.33 8.21
C GLY A 159 4.58 10.77 9.66
N THR A 160 3.68 10.59 10.58
CA THR A 160 3.74 11.10 11.97
C THR A 160 4.97 10.64 12.75
N ILE A 161 5.52 9.44 12.47
CA ILE A 161 6.78 8.97 13.07
C ILE A 161 7.95 9.92 12.81
N GLN A 162 7.95 10.60 11.66
CA GLN A 162 8.98 11.56 11.28
C GLN A 162 8.70 12.97 11.81
N VAL A 163 7.45 13.22 12.18
CA VAL A 163 6.95 14.52 12.64
C VAL A 163 7.15 14.71 14.15
N VAL A 164 6.95 13.66 14.94
CA VAL A 164 7.16 13.70 16.41
C VAL A 164 8.66 13.79 16.72
N PRO A 165 9.11 14.82 17.44
CA PRO A 165 10.52 14.99 17.77
C PRO A 165 11.11 13.76 18.48
N GLY A 166 12.21 13.22 17.97
CA GLY A 166 12.92 12.07 18.54
C GLY A 166 12.31 10.70 18.31
N LEU A 167 11.06 10.61 17.83
CA LEU A 167 10.39 9.32 17.63
C LEU A 167 11.02 8.49 16.51
N ALA A 168 11.47 9.13 15.43
CA ALA A 168 12.08 8.44 14.30
C ALA A 168 13.32 7.62 14.69
N ASP A 169 14.10 8.09 15.67
CA ASP A 169 15.29 7.40 16.17
C ASP A 169 14.94 6.18 17.03
N LEU A 170 13.85 6.28 17.79
CA LEU A 170 13.36 5.22 18.68
C LEU A 170 12.56 4.13 17.95
N PHE A 171 11.93 4.49 16.86
CA PHE A 171 10.97 3.62 16.15
C PHE A 171 11.61 2.33 15.61
N GLY A 172 12.83 2.41 15.08
CA GLY A 172 13.51 1.22 14.55
C GLY A 172 13.77 0.17 15.63
N GLU A 173 14.19 0.61 16.84
CA GLU A 173 14.41 -0.29 17.97
C GLU A 173 13.06 -0.84 18.51
N TRP A 174 12.02 -0.02 18.55
CA TRP A 174 10.67 -0.45 18.88
C TRP A 174 10.17 -1.55 17.92
N CYS A 175 10.36 -1.37 16.61
CA CYS A 175 10.02 -2.38 15.60
C CYS A 175 10.77 -3.68 15.85
N ARG A 176 12.11 -3.61 16.09
CA ARG A 176 12.93 -4.77 16.34
C ARG A 176 12.47 -5.55 17.58
N LYS A 177 12.24 -4.86 18.71
CA LYS A 177 11.74 -5.45 19.95
C LYS A 177 10.39 -6.14 19.78
N ASN A 178 9.51 -5.56 18.96
CA ASN A 178 8.17 -6.07 18.71
C ASN A 178 8.10 -7.11 17.57
N ARG A 179 9.26 -7.45 16.95
CA ARG A 179 9.37 -8.40 15.83
C ARG A 179 8.50 -7.98 14.64
N VAL A 180 8.45 -6.69 14.33
CA VAL A 180 7.81 -6.12 13.15
C VAL A 180 8.84 -5.43 12.26
N ILE A 181 8.67 -5.57 10.96
CA ILE A 181 9.56 -4.99 9.95
C ILE A 181 9.32 -3.47 9.90
N ASP A 182 10.40 -2.68 10.00
CA ASP A 182 10.38 -1.24 9.75
C ASP A 182 10.40 -0.96 8.25
N THR A 183 9.26 -0.56 7.69
CA THR A 183 9.13 -0.34 6.24
C THR A 183 9.88 0.88 5.72
N ARG A 184 10.34 1.79 6.58
CA ARG A 184 11.17 2.95 6.17
C ARG A 184 12.49 2.52 5.50
N LYS A 185 12.89 1.27 5.69
CA LYS A 185 14.11 0.67 5.14
C LYS A 185 13.85 -0.16 3.87
N ILE A 186 12.63 -0.17 3.36
CA ILE A 186 12.23 -1.06 2.26
C ILE A 186 11.76 -0.25 1.06
N GLY A 187 12.40 -0.50 -0.07
CA GLY A 187 11.95 -0.18 -1.42
C GLY A 187 11.76 1.28 -1.79
N GLY A 188 11.95 1.58 -3.06
CA GLY A 188 11.55 2.86 -3.66
C GLY A 188 10.10 2.80 -4.15
N ARG A 189 9.37 3.90 -4.06
CA ARG A 189 8.03 3.98 -4.67
C ARG A 189 8.13 3.85 -6.19
N LEU A 190 7.18 3.13 -6.77
CA LEU A 190 6.95 3.15 -8.21
C LEU A 190 6.69 4.60 -8.64
N LYS A 191 7.49 5.10 -9.59
CA LYS A 191 7.37 6.49 -10.05
C LYS A 191 6.15 6.59 -10.96
N LEU A 192 5.07 7.12 -10.43
CA LEU A 192 3.92 7.56 -11.21
C LEU A 192 4.17 8.98 -11.73
N PRO A 193 3.58 9.38 -12.88
CA PRO A 193 3.58 10.77 -13.29
C PRO A 193 3.08 11.67 -12.17
N ALA A 194 3.70 12.82 -12.00
CA ALA A 194 3.31 13.83 -11.02
C ALA A 194 2.04 14.58 -11.49
N ALA A 195 0.97 13.83 -11.76
CA ALA A 195 -0.34 14.42 -12.00
C ALA A 195 -0.96 14.76 -10.65
N SER A 196 -1.38 16.01 -10.45
CA SER A 196 -2.24 16.33 -9.32
C SER A 196 -3.55 15.54 -9.46
N PRO A 197 -4.28 15.27 -8.37
CA PRO A 197 -5.62 14.69 -8.48
C PRO A 197 -6.54 15.45 -9.44
N GLU A 198 -6.31 16.76 -9.58
CA GLU A 198 -7.07 17.68 -10.46
C GLU A 198 -6.75 17.48 -11.95
N ASP A 199 -5.55 16.99 -12.27
CA ASP A 199 -5.14 16.72 -13.66
C ASP A 199 -5.73 15.42 -14.20
N ARG A 200 -6.17 14.51 -13.32
CA ARG A 200 -6.83 13.25 -13.69
C ARG A 200 -8.34 13.48 -13.80
N LYS A 201 -8.87 13.31 -15.00
CA LYS A 201 -10.29 13.51 -15.28
C LYS A 201 -11.11 12.22 -15.24
N HIS A 202 -10.44 11.08 -15.36
CA HIS A 202 -11.07 9.76 -15.42
C HIS A 202 -10.29 8.71 -14.62
N PRO A 203 -10.97 7.72 -14.02
CA PRO A 203 -10.28 6.61 -13.35
C PRO A 203 -9.31 5.85 -14.26
N GLY A 204 -9.59 5.85 -15.57
CA GLY A 204 -8.69 5.26 -16.56
C GLY A 204 -7.34 5.92 -16.69
N ASP A 205 -7.21 7.19 -16.31
CA ASP A 205 -5.95 7.93 -16.35
C ASP A 205 -4.97 7.38 -15.30
N TYR A 206 -5.44 7.15 -14.07
CA TYR A 206 -4.63 6.55 -13.01
C TYR A 206 -4.20 5.11 -13.36
N VAL A 207 -5.10 4.32 -13.92
CA VAL A 207 -4.81 2.96 -14.42
C VAL A 207 -3.74 3.02 -15.53
N ALA A 208 -3.83 3.97 -16.45
CA ALA A 208 -2.84 4.17 -17.50
C ALA A 208 -1.47 4.57 -16.95
N ASP A 209 -1.42 5.45 -15.95
CA ASP A 209 -0.20 5.85 -15.26
C ASP A 209 0.51 4.67 -14.58
N VAL A 210 -0.23 3.85 -13.83
CA VAL A 210 0.30 2.64 -13.18
C VAL A 210 0.82 1.66 -14.23
N MET A 211 0.05 1.43 -15.29
CA MET A 211 0.45 0.54 -16.38
C MET A 211 1.72 1.03 -17.08
N ASN A 212 1.80 2.32 -17.37
CA ASN A 212 2.97 2.91 -18.00
C ASN A 212 4.20 2.84 -17.08
N ALA A 213 4.05 3.15 -15.79
CA ALA A 213 5.11 3.04 -14.82
C ALA A 213 5.66 1.60 -14.73
N LEU A 214 4.80 0.58 -14.68
CA LEU A 214 5.21 -0.82 -14.69
C LEU A 214 5.92 -1.22 -16.00
N LYS A 215 5.49 -0.69 -17.15
CA LYS A 215 6.10 -0.97 -18.45
C LYS A 215 7.47 -0.34 -18.60
N THR A 216 7.69 0.85 -18.05
CA THR A 216 8.90 1.66 -18.25
C THR A 216 9.94 1.48 -17.15
N SER A 217 9.55 0.99 -15.96
CA SER A 217 10.49 0.74 -14.87
C SER A 217 11.54 -0.32 -15.25
N ALA A 218 12.76 -0.16 -14.76
CA ALA A 218 13.81 -1.16 -14.85
C ALA A 218 13.49 -2.38 -13.95
N ASP A 219 14.30 -3.44 -14.05
CA ASP A 219 14.26 -4.53 -13.09
C ASP A 219 14.54 -4.01 -11.68
N GLY A 220 13.80 -4.52 -10.69
CA GLY A 220 13.96 -4.06 -9.31
C GLY A 220 12.76 -4.33 -8.43
N GLU A 221 12.85 -3.82 -7.19
CA GLU A 221 11.81 -3.89 -6.18
C GLU A 221 11.14 -2.52 -6.01
N TYR A 222 9.83 -2.48 -6.14
CA TYR A 222 9.04 -1.25 -6.11
C TYR A 222 7.86 -1.37 -5.18
N LEU A 223 7.43 -0.21 -4.64
CA LEU A 223 6.24 -0.07 -3.82
C LEU A 223 5.19 0.78 -4.55
N ILE A 224 3.96 0.25 -4.64
CA ILE A 224 2.76 1.04 -4.92
C ILE A 224 1.86 1.04 -3.68
N VAL A 225 1.37 2.22 -3.33
CA VAL A 225 0.46 2.43 -2.19
C VAL A 225 -0.88 2.90 -2.73
N GLY A 226 -1.97 2.41 -2.17
CA GLY A 226 -3.31 2.87 -2.48
C GLY A 226 -4.20 2.93 -1.24
N HIS A 227 -5.04 3.96 -1.16
CA HIS A 227 -6.11 4.10 -0.18
C HIS A 227 -7.40 3.62 -0.86
N LEU A 228 -7.74 2.35 -0.64
CA LEU A 228 -8.68 1.62 -1.50
C LEU A 228 -10.10 1.72 -0.96
N ALA A 229 -10.95 2.55 -1.56
CA ALA A 229 -12.36 2.65 -1.19
C ALA A 229 -13.29 2.72 -2.40
N TYR A 230 -14.58 2.51 -2.18
CA TYR A 230 -15.58 2.83 -3.19
C TYR A 230 -15.95 4.32 -3.09
N ASP A 231 -16.31 4.92 -4.22
CA ASP A 231 -16.90 6.26 -4.23
C ASP A 231 -18.38 6.15 -3.82
N ASP A 232 -18.62 6.15 -2.52
CA ASP A 232 -19.95 6.05 -1.93
C ASP A 232 -20.21 7.13 -0.85
N ALA A 233 -21.42 7.16 -0.33
CA ALA A 233 -21.83 8.17 0.65
C ALA A 233 -21.01 8.13 1.93
N GLU A 234 -20.50 6.96 2.37
CA GLU A 234 -19.68 6.82 3.57
C GLU A 234 -18.34 7.54 3.38
N ILE A 235 -17.66 7.31 2.25
CA ILE A 235 -16.36 7.95 1.97
C ILE A 235 -16.51 9.42 1.65
N ARG A 236 -17.57 9.83 0.93
CA ARG A 236 -17.85 11.25 0.67
C ARG A 236 -18.15 12.04 1.95
N ASN A 237 -18.56 11.37 3.02
CA ASN A 237 -18.80 12.01 4.32
C ASN A 237 -17.53 12.19 5.17
N LEU A 238 -16.38 11.64 4.81
CA LEU A 238 -15.18 11.75 5.65
C LEU A 238 -14.75 13.20 5.84
N GLY A 239 -14.67 13.97 4.77
CA GLY A 239 -14.16 15.35 4.77
C GLY A 239 -12.67 15.41 5.18
N HIS A 240 -11.94 16.36 4.63
CA HIS A 240 -10.55 16.63 5.02
C HIS A 240 -10.24 18.11 4.79
N PRO A 241 -9.57 18.81 5.73
CA PRO A 241 -9.21 20.21 5.55
C PRO A 241 -8.43 20.44 4.25
N GLY A 242 -8.90 21.37 3.42
CA GLY A 242 -8.25 21.72 2.15
C GLY A 242 -8.58 20.83 0.96
N TYR A 243 -9.44 19.82 1.10
CA TYR A 243 -9.93 19.02 -0.02
C TYR A 243 -11.40 19.29 -0.30
N PRO A 244 -11.81 19.44 -1.58
CA PRO A 244 -13.22 19.49 -1.95
C PRO A 244 -13.94 18.20 -1.54
N ASP A 245 -15.19 18.29 -1.11
CA ASP A 245 -15.99 17.18 -0.54
C ASP A 245 -16.03 15.87 -1.35
N THR A 246 -15.84 15.95 -2.67
CA THR A 246 -15.89 14.78 -3.55
C THR A 246 -14.53 14.24 -3.96
N SER A 247 -13.44 15.02 -3.82
CA SER A 247 -12.11 14.64 -4.34
C SER A 247 -11.52 13.46 -3.62
N VAL A 248 -11.74 13.34 -2.31
CA VAL A 248 -11.27 12.21 -1.50
C VAL A 248 -11.87 10.90 -2.03
N ALA A 249 -13.20 10.82 -2.15
CA ALA A 249 -13.88 9.60 -2.60
C ALA A 249 -13.49 9.19 -4.02
N HIS A 250 -13.36 10.15 -4.93
CA HIS A 250 -12.90 9.89 -6.30
C HIS A 250 -11.49 9.29 -6.30
N ASN A 251 -10.54 9.90 -5.58
CA ASN A 251 -9.15 9.47 -5.57
C ASN A 251 -9.01 8.05 -4.99
N LEU A 252 -9.65 7.78 -3.84
CA LEU A 252 -9.61 6.46 -3.23
C LEU A 252 -10.22 5.37 -4.15
N ASN A 253 -11.30 5.71 -4.85
CA ASN A 253 -11.91 4.78 -5.81
C ASN A 253 -11.03 4.57 -7.05
N TRP A 254 -10.33 5.59 -7.54
CA TRP A 254 -9.42 5.44 -8.67
C TRP A 254 -8.21 4.59 -8.32
N GLU A 255 -7.65 4.78 -7.12
CA GLU A 255 -6.60 3.91 -6.60
C GLU A 255 -7.09 2.46 -6.49
N ARG A 256 -8.30 2.23 -5.93
CA ARG A 256 -8.92 0.90 -5.90
C ARG A 256 -9.02 0.26 -7.29
N LEU A 257 -9.51 1.01 -8.26
CA LEU A 257 -9.66 0.52 -9.63
C LEU A 257 -8.32 0.08 -10.24
N ALA A 258 -7.22 0.77 -9.96
CA ALA A 258 -5.90 0.36 -10.42
C ALA A 258 -5.47 -1.01 -9.86
N TYR A 259 -5.94 -1.39 -8.67
CA TYR A 259 -5.62 -2.69 -8.08
C TYR A 259 -6.44 -3.86 -8.65
N VAL A 260 -7.61 -3.58 -9.23
CA VAL A 260 -8.51 -4.62 -9.76
C VAL A 260 -8.72 -4.54 -11.27
N ASP A 261 -8.17 -3.54 -11.96
CA ASP A 261 -8.35 -3.39 -13.40
C ASP A 261 -7.85 -4.62 -14.15
N PRO A 262 -8.69 -5.25 -14.99
CA PRO A 262 -8.31 -6.48 -15.70
C PRO A 262 -7.07 -6.34 -16.56
N ARG A 263 -6.77 -5.13 -17.07
CA ARG A 263 -5.57 -4.86 -17.88
C ARG A 263 -4.31 -4.95 -17.03
N ILE A 264 -4.33 -4.38 -15.80
CA ILE A 264 -3.22 -4.45 -14.86
C ILE A 264 -3.05 -5.88 -14.34
N VAL A 265 -4.12 -6.53 -13.91
CA VAL A 265 -4.10 -7.92 -13.43
C VAL A 265 -3.53 -8.86 -14.50
N LYS A 266 -3.97 -8.71 -15.76
CA LYS A 266 -3.45 -9.48 -16.89
C LYS A 266 -1.97 -9.17 -17.12
N PHE A 267 -1.59 -7.89 -17.17
CA PHE A 267 -0.21 -7.47 -17.40
C PHE A 267 0.72 -8.03 -16.32
N VAL A 268 0.37 -7.88 -15.05
CA VAL A 268 1.15 -8.41 -13.91
C VAL A 268 1.37 -9.92 -14.06
N ARG A 269 0.34 -10.67 -14.44
CA ARG A 269 0.44 -12.13 -14.65
C ARG A 269 1.33 -12.53 -15.82
N GLU A 270 1.34 -11.73 -16.91
CA GLU A 270 1.97 -12.12 -18.19
C GLU A 270 3.34 -11.49 -18.43
N SER A 271 3.73 -10.43 -17.71
CA SER A 271 4.95 -9.65 -17.98
C SER A 271 6.13 -9.97 -17.06
N GLY A 272 5.99 -10.90 -16.11
CA GLY A 272 7.04 -11.19 -15.13
C GLY A 272 7.08 -10.24 -13.94
N VAL A 273 6.11 -9.31 -13.83
CA VAL A 273 5.90 -8.53 -12.60
C VAL A 273 5.34 -9.45 -11.52
N GLN A 274 6.01 -9.52 -10.38
CA GLN A 274 5.64 -10.37 -9.26
C GLN A 274 5.15 -9.54 -8.08
N PRO A 275 3.84 -9.52 -7.76
CA PRO A 275 3.35 -8.96 -6.51
C PRO A 275 3.91 -9.75 -5.32
N ILE A 276 4.56 -9.04 -4.39
CA ILE A 276 5.22 -9.63 -3.22
C ILE A 276 4.70 -9.04 -1.92
N ARG A 277 4.91 -9.78 -0.84
CA ARG A 277 4.68 -9.35 0.53
C ARG A 277 5.92 -8.61 1.06
N TYR A 278 5.73 -7.73 2.06
CA TYR A 278 6.87 -7.06 2.70
C TYR A 278 7.87 -8.05 3.30
N ASP A 279 7.39 -9.13 3.94
CA ASP A 279 8.25 -10.14 4.55
C ASP A 279 9.00 -11.04 3.55
N GLU A 280 8.75 -10.88 2.25
CA GLU A 280 9.50 -11.53 1.17
C GLU A 280 10.65 -10.68 0.62
N THR A 281 10.77 -9.41 1.03
CA THR A 281 11.84 -8.50 0.57
C THR A 281 13.20 -8.87 1.19
N GLU A 282 14.30 -8.52 0.51
CA GLU A 282 15.65 -8.75 1.07
C GLU A 282 15.87 -7.95 2.34
N ALA A 283 15.49 -6.65 2.32
CA ALA A 283 15.64 -5.78 3.47
C ALA A 283 14.84 -6.27 4.69
N ALA A 284 13.66 -6.87 4.49
CA ALA A 284 12.89 -7.48 5.57
C ALA A 284 13.58 -8.71 6.15
N ARG A 285 14.13 -9.57 5.30
CA ARG A 285 14.88 -10.76 5.75
C ARG A 285 16.07 -10.39 6.61
N GLU A 286 16.80 -9.33 6.27
CA GLU A 286 17.92 -8.84 7.10
C GLU A 286 17.44 -8.28 8.45
N GLN A 287 16.30 -7.60 8.48
CA GLN A 287 15.73 -7.13 9.75
C GLN A 287 15.28 -8.29 10.64
N VAL A 288 14.62 -9.30 10.07
CA VAL A 288 14.12 -10.49 10.81
C VAL A 288 15.27 -11.24 11.49
N LYS A 289 16.48 -11.31 10.92
CA LYS A 289 17.66 -11.91 11.56
C LYS A 289 18.09 -11.19 12.86
N GLN A 290 17.70 -9.93 13.02
CA GLN A 290 18.03 -9.09 14.17
C GLN A 290 16.94 -9.09 15.25
N PHE A 291 15.85 -9.81 15.07
CA PHE A 291 14.77 -9.91 16.05
C PHE A 291 15.25 -10.72 17.28
N PRO A 292 14.80 -10.32 18.48
CA PRO A 292 15.18 -11.00 19.73
C PRO A 292 14.61 -12.41 19.82
#